data_94f2d2b11fe1211fe79c401807ec305e
#
_entry.id   94f2d2b11fe1211fe79c401807ec305e
#
_cell.length_a   1.000
_cell.length_b   1.000
_cell.length_c   1.000
_cell.angle_alpha   90.00
_cell.angle_beta   90.00
_cell.angle_gamma   90.00
#
_symmetry.space_group_name_H-M   'P 1'
#
loop_
_entity.id
_entity.type
_entity.pdbx_description
1 polymer ?
#
loop_
_entity_poly.entity_id
_entity_poly.type
_entity_poly.pdbx_seq_one_letter_code
_entity_poly.pdbx_strand_id
1 'polypeptide(L)'
;AYLDLLEAELLGAGDTQPEAVNLRQALAQRAMPARHALDVLIAFRMDVTKLRYENWDEVIHYCRYSAMPVGRFMLDVHGESTSTWAASDALCAGLQINNHLQDCGKDYRDLNRVYLPRDALAAAGASVEELGGERASAPLLQCLHSLAARTEILLDESRSLGPDVRDFRLGLEISVIQAFADKIARLLKVRDPLSERVHLGPFELLAHSVGGVAGEIARRTVGRRALSKPAAGA
;
A
#
# COMPACT_ATOMS: atom_id res chain seq x y z
N ALA A 1 5.25 -11.14 -23.71
CA ALA A 1 4.53 -10.71 -24.94
C ALA A 1 3.57 -9.54 -24.67
N TYR A 2 2.45 -9.70 -23.93
CA TYR A 2 1.47 -8.62 -23.76
C TYR A 2 2.02 -7.43 -22.95
N LEU A 3 2.70 -7.67 -21.84
CA LEU A 3 3.31 -6.62 -21.02
C LEU A 3 4.43 -5.87 -21.78
N ASP A 4 5.13 -6.53 -22.67
CA ASP A 4 6.19 -5.90 -23.49
C ASP A 4 5.56 -4.97 -24.55
N LEU A 5 4.40 -5.36 -25.07
CA LEU A 5 3.64 -4.53 -25.99
C LEU A 5 3.11 -3.27 -25.29
N LEU A 6 2.50 -3.42 -24.08
CA LEU A 6 2.05 -2.29 -23.27
C LEU A 6 3.20 -1.30 -22.96
N GLU A 7 4.38 -1.83 -22.57
CA GLU A 7 5.56 -1.02 -22.33
C GLU A 7 6.02 -0.26 -23.56
N ALA A 8 6.14 -0.95 -24.71
CA ALA A 8 6.54 -0.35 -25.98
C ALA A 8 5.59 0.79 -26.39
N GLU A 9 4.28 0.58 -26.23
CA GLU A 9 3.27 1.57 -26.59
C GLU A 9 3.18 2.74 -25.61
N LEU A 10 3.41 2.51 -24.32
CA LEU A 10 3.58 3.58 -23.33
C LEU A 10 4.79 4.46 -23.66
N LEU A 11 5.83 3.88 -24.25
CA LEU A 11 7.02 4.58 -24.72
C LEU A 11 6.88 5.18 -26.14
N GLY A 12 5.72 4.99 -26.80
CA GLY A 12 5.43 5.56 -28.11
C GLY A 12 5.75 4.66 -29.32
N ALA A 13 6.05 3.39 -29.10
CA ALA A 13 6.38 2.45 -30.16
C ALA A 13 5.16 1.60 -30.58
N GLY A 14 4.04 2.26 -30.92
CA GLY A 14 2.82 1.60 -31.40
C GLY A 14 1.55 2.22 -30.83
N ASP A 15 0.39 1.82 -31.40
CA ASP A 15 -0.93 2.37 -31.07
C ASP A 15 -2.04 1.30 -31.15
N THR A 16 -1.74 0.07 -30.77
CA THR A 16 -2.68 -1.07 -30.86
C THR A 16 -3.41 -1.38 -29.56
N GLN A 17 -2.88 -0.93 -28.41
CA GLN A 17 -3.47 -1.14 -27.10
C GLN A 17 -4.08 0.16 -26.57
N PRO A 18 -5.41 0.29 -26.58
CA PRO A 18 -6.08 1.55 -26.21
C PRO A 18 -5.72 2.04 -24.80
N GLU A 19 -5.49 1.13 -23.85
CA GLU A 19 -5.13 1.46 -22.47
C GLU A 19 -3.78 2.19 -22.41
N ALA A 20 -2.77 1.68 -23.11
CA ALA A 20 -1.44 2.28 -23.15
C ALA A 20 -1.46 3.62 -23.90
N VAL A 21 -2.15 3.67 -25.05
CA VAL A 21 -2.28 4.89 -25.87
C VAL A 21 -2.99 6.01 -25.12
N ASN A 22 -4.14 5.71 -24.51
CA ASN A 22 -4.92 6.68 -23.76
C ASN A 22 -4.14 7.21 -22.54
N LEU A 23 -3.46 6.32 -21.80
CA LEU A 23 -2.63 6.73 -20.69
C LEU A 23 -1.47 7.62 -21.15
N ARG A 24 -0.74 7.23 -22.22
CA ARG A 24 0.34 8.03 -22.79
C ARG A 24 -0.13 9.42 -23.19
N GLN A 25 -1.29 9.52 -23.87
CA GLN A 25 -1.86 10.81 -24.27
C GLN A 25 -2.24 11.67 -23.05
N ALA A 26 -2.89 11.09 -22.05
CA ALA A 26 -3.26 11.78 -20.82
C ALA A 26 -2.05 12.28 -20.04
N LEU A 27 -0.98 11.49 -19.98
CA LEU A 27 0.29 11.88 -19.36
C LEU A 27 0.96 13.02 -20.12
N ALA A 28 0.99 12.95 -21.47
CA ALA A 28 1.56 14.00 -22.31
C ALA A 28 0.84 15.33 -22.14
N GLN A 29 -0.52 15.33 -22.09
CA GLN A 29 -1.33 16.52 -21.82
C GLN A 29 -1.01 17.21 -20.49
N ARG A 30 -0.49 16.45 -19.51
CA ARG A 30 -0.16 16.94 -18.17
C ARG A 30 1.34 17.11 -17.94
N ALA A 31 2.15 16.91 -18.97
CA ALA A 31 3.62 16.88 -18.89
C ALA A 31 4.15 15.91 -17.82
N MET A 32 3.45 14.79 -17.64
CA MET A 32 3.82 13.75 -16.66
C MET A 32 4.59 12.60 -17.34
N PRO A 33 5.61 12.03 -16.68
CA PRO A 33 6.35 10.90 -17.21
C PRO A 33 5.56 9.58 -17.07
N ALA A 34 5.80 8.61 -17.96
CA ALA A 34 5.20 7.28 -17.90
C ALA A 34 5.83 6.36 -16.83
N ARG A 35 6.84 6.83 -16.08
CA ARG A 35 7.66 6.01 -15.16
C ARG A 35 6.83 5.19 -14.17
N HIS A 36 5.78 5.76 -13.58
CA HIS A 36 4.97 5.06 -12.59
C HIS A 36 4.21 3.88 -13.21
N ALA A 37 3.69 4.03 -14.43
CA ALA A 37 3.07 2.93 -15.16
C ALA A 37 4.09 1.87 -15.57
N LEU A 38 5.29 2.27 -16.00
CA LEU A 38 6.39 1.36 -16.33
C LEU A 38 6.84 0.58 -15.09
N ASP A 39 6.94 1.22 -13.94
CA ASP A 39 7.26 0.56 -12.67
C ASP A 39 6.22 -0.52 -12.33
N VAL A 40 4.91 -0.25 -12.49
CA VAL A 40 3.85 -1.25 -12.25
C VAL A 40 3.95 -2.44 -13.21
N LEU A 41 4.37 -2.24 -14.47
CA LEU A 41 4.62 -3.36 -15.39
C LEU A 41 5.73 -4.30 -14.91
N ILE A 42 6.73 -3.79 -14.16
CA ILE A 42 7.75 -4.63 -13.52
C ILE A 42 7.09 -5.57 -12.49
N ALA A 43 6.18 -5.05 -11.64
CA ALA A 43 5.46 -5.89 -10.68
C ALA A 43 4.60 -6.95 -11.37
N PHE A 44 3.91 -6.61 -12.46
CA PHE A 44 3.13 -7.59 -13.22
C PHE A 44 4.00 -8.69 -13.83
N ARG A 45 5.24 -8.38 -14.24
CA ARG A 45 6.21 -9.41 -14.66
C ARG A 45 6.67 -10.27 -13.49
N MET A 46 6.88 -9.67 -12.30
CA MET A 46 7.19 -10.44 -11.09
C MET A 46 6.06 -11.41 -10.75
N ASP A 47 4.80 -10.99 -10.86
CA ASP A 47 3.63 -11.84 -10.58
C ASP A 47 3.53 -13.07 -11.48
N VAL A 48 4.13 -13.04 -12.67
CA VAL A 48 4.16 -14.20 -13.58
C VAL A 48 5.27 -15.19 -13.21
N THR A 49 6.36 -14.71 -12.60
CA THR A 49 7.59 -15.50 -12.42
C THR A 49 7.95 -15.77 -10.96
N LYS A 50 7.61 -14.88 -10.04
CA LYS A 50 7.99 -14.95 -8.63
C LYS A 50 6.78 -15.28 -7.76
N LEU A 51 6.68 -16.52 -7.33
CA LEU A 51 5.56 -17.01 -6.53
C LEU A 51 5.85 -17.03 -5.02
N ARG A 52 7.10 -16.78 -4.60
CA ARG A 52 7.56 -16.86 -3.20
C ARG A 52 8.60 -15.77 -2.94
N TYR A 53 8.67 -15.33 -1.70
CA TYR A 53 9.58 -14.28 -1.21
C TYR A 53 10.41 -14.85 -0.07
N GLU A 54 11.73 -14.66 -0.11
CA GLU A 54 12.64 -15.24 0.88
C GLU A 54 12.61 -14.49 2.21
N ASN A 55 12.50 -13.17 2.15
CA ASN A 55 12.53 -12.30 3.32
C ASN A 55 11.65 -11.05 3.15
N TRP A 56 11.55 -10.26 4.22
CA TRP A 56 10.77 -9.03 4.21
C TRP A 56 11.23 -8.03 3.16
N ASP A 57 12.53 -7.90 2.95
CA ASP A 57 13.07 -6.90 2.02
C ASP A 57 12.66 -7.22 0.58
N GLU A 58 12.50 -8.49 0.25
CA GLU A 58 11.95 -8.91 -1.05
C GLU A 58 10.46 -8.55 -1.19
N VAL A 59 9.66 -8.64 -0.12
CA VAL A 59 8.27 -8.18 -0.13
C VAL A 59 8.20 -6.67 -0.29
N ILE A 60 9.03 -5.92 0.42
CA ILE A 60 9.14 -4.46 0.24
C ILE A 60 9.62 -4.11 -1.18
N HIS A 61 10.56 -4.87 -1.72
CA HIS A 61 11.00 -4.69 -3.11
C HIS A 61 9.86 -4.91 -4.10
N TYR A 62 8.99 -5.90 -3.88
CA TYR A 62 7.79 -6.06 -4.68
C TYR A 62 6.84 -4.86 -4.52
N CYS A 63 6.58 -4.38 -3.30
CA CYS A 63 5.75 -3.20 -3.05
C CYS A 63 6.30 -1.94 -3.74
N ARG A 64 7.62 -1.84 -3.92
CA ARG A 64 8.28 -0.73 -4.64
C ARG A 64 7.78 -0.59 -6.08
N TYR A 65 7.36 -1.69 -6.69
CA TYR A 65 6.85 -1.70 -8.06
C TYR A 65 5.34 -1.91 -8.14
N SER A 66 4.71 -2.60 -7.18
CA SER A 66 3.29 -2.92 -7.24
C SER A 66 2.38 -1.85 -6.63
N ALA A 67 2.81 -1.17 -5.58
CA ALA A 67 1.96 -0.26 -4.81
C ALA A 67 2.51 1.18 -4.72
N MET A 68 3.80 1.34 -4.43
CA MET A 68 4.40 2.67 -4.26
C MET A 68 4.27 3.58 -5.49
N PRO A 69 4.41 3.09 -6.74
CA PRO A 69 4.21 3.93 -7.91
C PRO A 69 2.81 4.50 -8.04
N VAL A 70 1.79 3.80 -7.53
CA VAL A 70 0.39 4.27 -7.55
C VAL A 70 0.23 5.49 -6.64
N GLY A 71 0.75 5.43 -5.41
CA GLY A 71 0.73 6.57 -4.48
C GLY A 71 1.51 7.77 -5.02
N ARG A 72 2.71 7.54 -5.55
CA ARG A 72 3.52 8.60 -6.18
C ARG A 72 2.82 9.22 -7.38
N PHE A 73 2.16 8.40 -8.21
CA PHE A 73 1.37 8.89 -9.34
C PHE A 73 0.23 9.82 -8.89
N MET A 74 -0.50 9.44 -7.85
CA MET A 74 -1.56 10.27 -7.27
C MET A 74 -1.02 11.61 -6.76
N LEU A 75 0.12 11.61 -6.07
CA LEU A 75 0.79 12.83 -5.60
C LEU A 75 1.22 13.72 -6.77
N ASP A 76 1.80 13.14 -7.82
CA ASP A 76 2.24 13.88 -9.01
C ASP A 76 1.04 14.50 -9.76
N VAL A 77 -0.10 13.78 -9.88
CA VAL A 77 -1.34 14.31 -10.48
C VAL A 77 -1.86 15.53 -9.73
N HIS A 78 -1.71 15.56 -8.39
CA HIS A 78 -2.10 16.69 -7.55
C HIS A 78 -1.01 17.77 -7.45
N GLY A 79 0.14 17.58 -8.10
CA GLY A 79 1.25 18.52 -8.08
C GLY A 79 1.91 18.65 -6.70
N GLU A 80 1.87 17.58 -5.91
CA GLU A 80 2.48 17.55 -4.58
C GLU A 80 4.02 17.45 -4.66
N SER A 81 4.69 17.81 -3.57
CA SER A 81 6.14 17.73 -3.50
C SER A 81 6.63 16.28 -3.44
N THR A 82 7.75 15.97 -4.11
CA THR A 82 8.41 14.67 -3.99
C THR A 82 8.92 14.38 -2.57
N SER A 83 8.99 15.38 -1.69
CA SER A 83 9.28 15.18 -0.26
C SER A 83 8.24 14.33 0.46
N THR A 84 7.00 14.23 -0.08
CA THR A 84 5.92 13.40 0.45
C THR A 84 6.03 11.92 0.04
N TRP A 85 6.92 11.58 -0.90
CA TRP A 85 7.01 10.23 -1.46
C TRP A 85 7.39 9.17 -0.42
N ALA A 86 8.32 9.46 0.48
CA ALA A 86 8.73 8.48 1.50
C ALA A 86 7.56 8.03 2.38
N ALA A 87 6.75 8.98 2.86
CA ALA A 87 5.55 8.67 3.64
C ALA A 87 4.46 7.98 2.80
N SER A 88 4.32 8.36 1.53
CA SER A 88 3.42 7.69 0.59
C SER A 88 3.84 6.25 0.31
N ASP A 89 5.12 6.00 0.12
CA ASP A 89 5.67 4.65 -0.10
C ASP A 89 5.39 3.75 1.10
N ALA A 90 5.59 4.27 2.31
CA ALA A 90 5.30 3.55 3.55
C ALA A 90 3.81 3.20 3.66
N LEU A 91 2.89 4.14 3.35
CA LEU A 91 1.45 3.88 3.33
C LEU A 91 1.09 2.82 2.29
N CYS A 92 1.57 2.97 1.06
CA CYS A 92 1.28 2.05 -0.02
C CYS A 92 1.80 0.63 0.26
N ALA A 93 3.01 0.50 0.81
CA ALA A 93 3.53 -0.79 1.24
C ALA A 93 2.70 -1.40 2.37
N GLY A 94 2.32 -0.61 3.39
CA GLY A 94 1.46 -1.05 4.48
C GLY A 94 0.08 -1.53 4.01
N LEU A 95 -0.54 -0.81 3.08
CA LEU A 95 -1.81 -1.20 2.45
C LEU A 95 -1.67 -2.52 1.68
N GLN A 96 -0.62 -2.65 0.87
CA GLN A 96 -0.36 -3.84 0.08
C GLN A 96 -0.13 -5.07 0.95
N ILE A 97 0.68 -4.92 2.01
CA ILE A 97 0.96 -6.03 2.93
C ILE A 97 -0.29 -6.41 3.73
N ASN A 98 -1.09 -5.44 4.20
CA ASN A 98 -2.37 -5.74 4.82
C ASN A 98 -3.25 -6.60 3.90
N ASN A 99 -3.32 -6.25 2.61
CA ASN A 99 -4.08 -7.01 1.61
C ASN A 99 -3.53 -8.43 1.43
N HIS A 100 -2.20 -8.58 1.32
CA HIS A 100 -1.56 -9.89 1.22
C HIS A 100 -1.80 -10.77 2.46
N LEU A 101 -1.85 -10.18 3.65
CA LEU A 101 -2.17 -10.92 4.88
C LEU A 101 -3.65 -11.32 4.94
N GLN A 102 -4.56 -10.43 4.49
CA GLN A 102 -6.00 -10.73 4.41
C GLN A 102 -6.30 -11.87 3.43
N ASP A 103 -5.62 -11.89 2.28
CA ASP A 103 -5.90 -12.78 1.17
C ASP A 103 -4.93 -13.98 1.11
N CYS A 104 -4.04 -14.18 2.12
CA CYS A 104 -2.93 -15.15 2.06
C CYS A 104 -3.37 -16.58 1.71
N GLY A 105 -4.47 -17.07 2.29
CA GLY A 105 -5.01 -18.38 1.99
C GLY A 105 -5.64 -18.46 0.60
N LYS A 106 -6.32 -17.40 0.16
CA LYS A 106 -6.91 -17.31 -1.19
C LYS A 106 -5.83 -17.25 -2.26
N ASP A 107 -4.83 -16.39 -2.09
CA ASP A 107 -3.71 -16.25 -3.02
C ASP A 107 -2.92 -17.55 -3.18
N TYR A 108 -2.74 -18.28 -2.08
CA TYR A 108 -2.11 -19.62 -2.11
C TYR A 108 -2.94 -20.62 -2.92
N ARG A 109 -4.24 -20.74 -2.64
CA ARG A 109 -5.11 -21.74 -3.27
C ARG A 109 -5.39 -21.44 -4.75
N ASP A 110 -5.70 -20.18 -5.07
CA ASP A 110 -6.18 -19.79 -6.39
C ASP A 110 -5.02 -19.50 -7.37
N LEU A 111 -3.92 -18.94 -6.86
CA LEU A 111 -2.82 -18.42 -7.68
C LEU A 111 -1.47 -19.10 -7.40
N ASN A 112 -1.42 -19.97 -6.38
CA ASN A 112 -0.16 -20.51 -5.88
C ASN A 112 0.87 -19.43 -5.54
N ARG A 113 0.41 -18.25 -5.07
CA ARG A 113 1.25 -17.12 -4.65
C ARG A 113 1.30 -17.02 -3.15
N VAL A 114 2.47 -16.71 -2.59
CA VAL A 114 2.68 -16.48 -1.16
C VAL A 114 3.58 -15.28 -0.98
N TYR A 115 3.02 -14.21 -0.45
CA TYR A 115 3.72 -12.98 -0.12
C TYR A 115 4.26 -12.96 1.32
N LEU A 116 3.99 -14.02 2.11
CA LEU A 116 4.60 -14.20 3.41
C LEU A 116 6.06 -14.60 3.24
N PRO A 117 7.02 -13.90 3.89
CA PRO A 117 8.44 -14.24 3.82
C PRO A 117 8.71 -15.65 4.34
N ARG A 118 9.53 -16.41 3.62
CA ARG A 118 9.92 -17.77 4.00
C ARG A 118 10.68 -17.82 5.32
N ASP A 119 11.56 -16.85 5.55
CA ASP A 119 12.30 -16.71 6.81
C ASP A 119 11.36 -16.48 8.00
N ALA A 120 10.29 -15.70 7.84
CA ALA A 120 9.30 -15.47 8.89
C ALA A 120 8.46 -16.72 9.17
N LEU A 121 8.05 -17.47 8.13
CA LEU A 121 7.38 -18.76 8.28
C LEU A 121 8.28 -19.76 9.03
N ALA A 122 9.53 -19.90 8.60
CA ALA A 122 10.51 -20.80 9.22
C ALA A 122 10.80 -20.42 10.67
N ALA A 123 10.96 -19.14 10.97
CA ALA A 123 11.18 -18.63 12.34
C ALA A 123 10.01 -18.94 13.29
N ALA A 124 8.77 -18.98 12.75
CA ALA A 124 7.59 -19.37 13.52
C ALA A 124 7.39 -20.90 13.60
N GLY A 125 8.13 -21.68 12.79
CA GLY A 125 7.93 -23.14 12.67
C GLY A 125 6.70 -23.51 11.84
N ALA A 126 6.26 -22.62 10.93
CA ALA A 126 5.13 -22.84 10.02
C ALA A 126 5.62 -23.20 8.61
N SER A 127 4.79 -23.91 7.86
CA SER A 127 5.04 -24.22 6.44
C SER A 127 4.09 -23.45 5.51
N VAL A 128 4.48 -23.33 4.25
CA VAL A 128 3.66 -22.67 3.22
C VAL A 128 2.36 -23.42 2.96
N GLU A 129 2.40 -24.76 3.05
CA GLU A 129 1.27 -25.65 2.79
C GLU A 129 0.10 -25.44 3.76
N GLU A 130 0.38 -24.92 4.97
CA GLU A 130 -0.63 -24.61 5.98
C GLU A 130 -1.59 -23.48 5.54
N LEU A 131 -1.18 -22.64 4.58
CA LEU A 131 -2.04 -21.61 3.97
C LEU A 131 -3.22 -22.21 3.18
N GLY A 132 -3.13 -23.50 2.81
CA GLY A 132 -4.23 -24.23 2.17
C GLY A 132 -5.34 -24.65 3.13
N GLY A 133 -5.12 -24.57 4.43
CA GLY A 133 -6.09 -24.94 5.45
C GLY A 133 -7.26 -23.96 5.60
N GLU A 134 -8.31 -24.39 6.30
CA GLU A 134 -9.47 -23.55 6.65
C GLU A 134 -9.18 -22.66 7.88
N ARG A 135 -8.13 -22.94 8.61
CA ARG A 135 -7.70 -22.24 9.82
C ARG A 135 -6.18 -22.29 9.95
N ALA A 136 -5.59 -21.21 10.40
CA ALA A 136 -4.17 -21.16 10.67
C ALA A 136 -3.82 -22.03 11.90
N SER A 137 -2.71 -22.77 11.82
CA SER A 137 -2.08 -23.38 12.98
C SER A 137 -1.55 -22.30 13.95
N ALA A 138 -1.24 -22.66 15.18
CA ALA A 138 -0.67 -21.70 16.12
C ALA A 138 0.66 -21.08 15.63
N PRO A 139 1.61 -21.84 15.02
CA PRO A 139 2.80 -21.29 14.39
C PRO A 139 2.50 -20.33 13.24
N LEU A 140 1.60 -20.70 12.32
CA LEU A 140 1.23 -19.83 11.19
C LEU A 140 0.55 -18.55 11.68
N LEU A 141 -0.35 -18.64 12.66
CA LEU A 141 -1.02 -17.49 13.23
C LEU A 141 -0.03 -16.53 13.91
N GLN A 142 0.96 -17.06 14.62
CA GLN A 142 2.05 -16.26 15.18
C GLN A 142 2.85 -15.54 14.11
N CYS A 143 3.16 -16.19 12.97
CA CYS A 143 3.82 -15.58 11.83
C CYS A 143 2.97 -14.41 11.29
N LEU A 144 1.67 -14.64 11.01
CA LEU A 144 0.74 -13.63 10.49
C LEU A 144 0.65 -12.42 11.42
N HIS A 145 0.50 -12.64 12.73
CA HIS A 145 0.44 -11.57 13.73
C HIS A 145 1.75 -10.77 13.79
N SER A 146 2.91 -11.43 13.66
CA SER A 146 4.21 -10.75 13.65
C SER A 146 4.39 -9.87 12.41
N LEU A 147 3.96 -10.34 11.24
CA LEU A 147 3.98 -9.57 10.00
C LEU A 147 3.01 -8.38 10.05
N ALA A 148 1.81 -8.56 10.63
CA ALA A 148 0.87 -7.45 10.86
C ALA A 148 1.46 -6.40 11.81
N ALA A 149 2.16 -6.80 12.87
CA ALA A 149 2.86 -5.87 13.75
C ALA A 149 3.99 -5.11 13.02
N ARG A 150 4.70 -5.78 12.11
CA ARG A 150 5.71 -5.13 11.28
C ARG A 150 5.10 -4.15 10.28
N THR A 151 3.90 -4.44 9.78
CA THR A 151 3.14 -3.53 8.90
C THR A 151 2.71 -2.25 9.64
N GLU A 152 2.37 -2.33 10.93
CA GLU A 152 2.06 -1.13 11.73
C GLU A 152 3.23 -0.14 11.76
N ILE A 153 4.49 -0.60 11.75
CA ILE A 153 5.66 0.29 11.69
C ILE A 153 5.65 1.12 10.41
N LEU A 154 5.38 0.51 9.26
CA LEU A 154 5.23 1.25 8.00
C LEU A 154 4.08 2.26 8.05
N LEU A 155 2.95 1.87 8.65
CA LEU A 155 1.81 2.75 8.80
C LEU A 155 2.10 3.91 9.78
N ASP A 156 2.96 3.72 10.76
CA ASP A 156 3.41 4.81 11.64
C ASP A 156 4.35 5.78 10.90
N GLU A 157 5.25 5.28 10.05
CA GLU A 157 6.12 6.09 9.20
C GLU A 157 5.33 6.94 8.19
N SER A 158 4.15 6.47 7.78
CA SER A 158 3.28 7.17 6.81
C SER A 158 2.42 8.29 7.40
N ARG A 159 2.36 8.46 8.72
CA ARG A 159 1.41 9.36 9.41
C ARG A 159 1.55 10.84 9.04
N SER A 160 2.72 11.25 8.57
CA SER A 160 2.94 12.63 8.14
C SER A 160 2.31 12.94 6.78
N LEU A 161 1.97 11.93 5.98
CA LEU A 161 1.56 12.14 4.58
C LEU A 161 0.32 13.04 4.46
N GLY A 162 -0.75 12.77 5.22
CA GLY A 162 -1.97 13.58 5.18
C GLY A 162 -1.72 15.05 5.50
N PRO A 163 -1.04 15.40 6.62
CA PRO A 163 -0.66 16.76 6.93
C PRO A 163 0.29 17.42 5.94
N ASP A 164 1.22 16.67 5.33
CA ASP A 164 2.29 17.19 4.47
C ASP A 164 1.82 17.53 3.05
N VAL A 165 0.72 16.90 2.56
CA VAL A 165 0.17 17.23 1.25
C VAL A 165 -0.56 18.59 1.30
N ARG A 166 -0.38 19.40 0.23
CA ARG A 166 -0.96 20.75 0.14
C ARG A 166 -2.45 20.71 -0.21
N ASP A 167 -2.84 19.79 -1.09
CA ASP A 167 -4.26 19.59 -1.42
C ASP A 167 -5.02 19.10 -0.20
N PHE A 168 -5.96 19.95 0.26
CA PHE A 168 -6.74 19.66 1.46
C PHE A 168 -7.62 18.42 1.32
N ARG A 169 -8.22 18.23 0.13
CA ARG A 169 -9.11 17.07 -0.13
C ARG A 169 -8.30 15.78 -0.14
N LEU A 170 -7.17 15.78 -0.84
CA LEU A 170 -6.26 14.63 -0.86
C LEU A 170 -5.77 14.31 0.57
N GLY A 171 -5.43 15.31 1.38
CA GLY A 171 -5.03 15.11 2.77
C GLY A 171 -6.11 14.45 3.64
N LEU A 172 -7.39 14.86 3.45
CA LEU A 172 -8.52 14.20 4.12
C LEU A 172 -8.68 12.74 3.67
N GLU A 173 -8.59 12.48 2.37
CA GLU A 173 -8.71 11.15 1.79
C GLU A 173 -7.60 10.22 2.28
N ILE A 174 -6.35 10.68 2.26
CA ILE A 174 -5.19 9.96 2.81
C ILE A 174 -5.40 9.63 4.30
N SER A 175 -5.92 10.57 5.10
CA SER A 175 -6.14 10.36 6.53
C SER A 175 -7.24 9.33 6.81
N VAL A 176 -8.24 9.22 5.95
CA VAL A 176 -9.26 8.16 6.01
C VAL A 176 -8.66 6.81 5.63
N ILE A 177 -7.87 6.77 4.54
CA ILE A 177 -7.17 5.55 4.10
C ILE A 177 -6.22 5.06 5.21
N GLN A 178 -5.46 5.97 5.82
CA GLN A 178 -4.58 5.66 6.97
C GLN A 178 -5.36 5.03 8.12
N ALA A 179 -6.51 5.61 8.49
CA ALA A 179 -7.33 5.10 9.58
C ALA A 179 -7.87 3.69 9.30
N PHE A 180 -8.20 3.39 8.04
CA PHE A 180 -8.61 2.04 7.61
C PHE A 180 -7.43 1.07 7.66
N ALA A 181 -6.27 1.46 7.13
CA ALA A 181 -5.07 0.63 7.15
C ALA A 181 -4.64 0.27 8.57
N ASP A 182 -4.63 1.25 9.48
CA ASP A 182 -4.34 1.06 10.91
C ASP A 182 -5.31 0.07 11.57
N LYS A 183 -6.61 0.19 11.25
CA LYS A 183 -7.61 -0.71 11.82
C LYS A 183 -7.47 -2.13 11.31
N ILE A 184 -7.22 -2.31 10.01
CA ILE A 184 -6.98 -3.63 9.40
C ILE A 184 -5.75 -4.28 10.00
N ALA A 185 -4.62 -3.56 10.12
CA ALA A 185 -3.40 -4.08 10.74
C ALA A 185 -3.65 -4.55 12.19
N ARG A 186 -4.39 -3.75 12.99
CA ARG A 186 -4.79 -4.15 14.35
C ARG A 186 -5.66 -5.41 14.38
N LEU A 187 -6.59 -5.56 13.44
CA LEU A 187 -7.42 -6.76 13.34
C LEU A 187 -6.59 -7.98 12.96
N LEU A 188 -5.65 -7.84 12.00
CA LEU A 188 -4.74 -8.89 11.57
C LEU A 188 -3.78 -9.36 12.67
N LYS A 189 -3.56 -8.57 13.72
CA LYS A 189 -2.75 -8.97 14.89
C LYS A 189 -3.50 -9.86 15.89
N VAL A 190 -4.80 -10.03 15.74
CA VAL A 190 -5.64 -10.77 16.70
C VAL A 190 -6.60 -11.74 16.05
N ARG A 191 -6.77 -11.69 14.73
CA ARG A 191 -7.68 -12.57 13.99
C ARG A 191 -6.91 -13.52 13.07
N ASP A 192 -7.57 -14.60 12.71
CA ASP A 192 -7.08 -15.60 11.76
C ASP A 192 -7.70 -15.35 10.37
N PRO A 193 -6.95 -14.80 9.39
CA PRO A 193 -7.49 -14.48 8.06
C PRO A 193 -7.84 -15.73 7.24
N LEU A 194 -7.44 -16.94 7.65
CA LEU A 194 -7.84 -18.18 6.99
C LEU A 194 -9.26 -18.60 7.38
N SER A 195 -9.65 -18.36 8.64
CA SER A 195 -10.95 -18.83 9.19
C SER A 195 -12.00 -17.73 9.27
N GLU A 196 -11.60 -16.45 9.20
CA GLU A 196 -12.54 -15.34 9.30
C GLU A 196 -12.19 -14.20 8.34
N ARG A 197 -13.22 -13.50 7.89
CA ARG A 197 -13.04 -12.35 7.00
C ARG A 197 -12.56 -11.13 7.77
N VAL A 198 -11.30 -10.75 7.60
CA VAL A 198 -10.71 -9.56 8.23
C VAL A 198 -10.97 -8.33 7.36
N HIS A 199 -12.16 -7.75 7.47
CA HIS A 199 -12.58 -6.56 6.73
C HIS A 199 -13.33 -5.61 7.67
N LEU A 200 -13.45 -4.33 7.25
CA LEU A 200 -14.22 -3.35 8.00
C LEU A 200 -15.71 -3.46 7.64
N GLY A 201 -16.55 -3.49 8.64
CA GLY A 201 -17.99 -3.38 8.46
C GLY A 201 -18.44 -1.95 8.12
N PRO A 202 -19.68 -1.75 7.61
CA PRO A 202 -20.17 -0.42 7.23
C PRO A 202 -20.09 0.62 8.34
N PHE A 203 -20.38 0.24 9.58
CA PHE A 203 -20.31 1.14 10.75
C PHE A 203 -18.85 1.49 11.10
N GLU A 204 -17.92 0.54 10.98
CA GLU A 204 -16.50 0.78 11.20
C GLU A 204 -15.95 1.71 10.11
N LEU A 205 -16.32 1.51 8.85
CA LEU A 205 -15.97 2.39 7.75
C LEU A 205 -16.42 3.83 8.03
N LEU A 206 -17.67 4.03 8.43
CA LEU A 206 -18.19 5.36 8.76
C LEU A 206 -17.45 5.98 9.94
N ALA A 207 -17.27 5.24 11.04
CA ALA A 207 -16.61 5.74 12.24
C ALA A 207 -15.14 6.14 11.98
N HIS A 208 -14.39 5.31 11.25
CA HIS A 208 -13.00 5.60 10.90
C HIS A 208 -12.88 6.71 9.85
N SER A 209 -13.86 6.85 8.92
CA SER A 209 -13.92 8.00 8.00
C SER A 209 -14.08 9.31 8.76
N VAL A 210 -15.05 9.38 9.67
CA VAL A 210 -15.26 10.59 10.50
C VAL A 210 -14.05 10.86 11.38
N GLY A 211 -13.48 9.84 12.00
CA GLY A 211 -12.27 9.96 12.83
C GLY A 211 -11.05 10.44 12.05
N GLY A 212 -10.82 9.90 10.84
CA GLY A 212 -9.75 10.32 9.95
C GLY A 212 -9.86 11.78 9.54
N VAL A 213 -11.05 12.20 9.10
CA VAL A 213 -11.34 13.58 8.71
C VAL A 213 -11.16 14.54 9.89
N ALA A 214 -11.76 14.24 11.04
CA ALA A 214 -11.65 15.08 12.23
C ALA A 214 -10.19 15.21 12.72
N GLY A 215 -9.45 14.10 12.72
CA GLY A 215 -8.04 14.08 13.07
C GLY A 215 -7.18 14.94 12.14
N GLU A 216 -7.44 14.91 10.84
CA GLU A 216 -6.70 15.73 9.86
C GLU A 216 -6.99 17.21 10.02
N ILE A 217 -8.25 17.59 10.19
CA ILE A 217 -8.64 18.98 10.46
C ILE A 217 -7.96 19.49 11.74
N ALA A 218 -7.94 18.69 12.80
CA ALA A 218 -7.28 19.05 14.05
C ALA A 218 -5.76 19.25 13.87
N ARG A 219 -5.06 18.33 13.18
CA ARG A 219 -3.62 18.45 12.89
C ARG A 219 -3.29 19.72 12.13
N ARG A 220 -4.02 20.02 11.05
CA ARG A 220 -3.81 21.24 10.24
C ARG A 220 -4.10 22.54 11.00
N THR A 221 -5.07 22.55 11.88
CA THR A 221 -5.39 23.73 12.71
C THR A 221 -4.31 24.00 13.78
N VAL A 222 -3.80 22.95 14.41
CA VAL A 222 -2.70 23.07 15.41
C VAL A 222 -1.40 23.46 14.72
N GLY A 223 -1.05 22.86 13.60
CA GLY A 223 0.16 23.19 12.83
C GLY A 223 0.18 24.66 12.37
N ARG A 224 -0.95 25.18 11.89
CA ARG A 224 -1.08 26.60 11.53
C ARG A 224 -0.89 27.54 12.71
N ARG A 225 -1.38 27.20 13.92
CA ARG A 225 -1.18 28.02 15.14
C ARG A 225 0.27 28.03 15.63
N ALA A 226 1.02 26.92 15.42
CA ALA A 226 2.42 26.86 15.78
C ALA A 226 3.29 27.76 14.89
N LEU A 227 2.96 27.88 13.61
CA LEU A 227 3.66 28.75 12.66
C LEU A 227 3.28 30.24 12.78
N SER A 228 2.14 30.56 13.39
CA SER A 228 1.63 31.93 13.56
C SER A 228 2.05 32.61 14.87
N LYS A 229 2.81 31.92 15.76
CA LYS A 229 3.37 32.57 16.95
C LYS A 229 4.57 33.42 16.51
N PRO A 230 4.54 34.79 16.66
CA PRO A 230 5.72 35.61 16.43
C PRO A 230 6.81 35.18 17.41
N ALA A 231 8.05 35.07 16.90
CA ALA A 231 9.21 34.89 17.76
C ALA A 231 9.15 35.96 18.84
N ALA A 232 8.97 35.58 20.10
CA ALA A 232 9.03 36.50 21.23
C ALA A 232 10.42 37.11 21.22
N GLY A 233 10.46 38.44 21.08
CA GLY A 233 11.65 39.21 20.85
C GLY A 233 12.77 38.96 21.87
N ALA A 234 13.98 38.95 21.33
CA ALA A 234 15.21 39.24 22.06
C ALA A 234 15.42 40.75 22.07
#